data_c0092b2130cdc593c4e7ee521e2a6d7d
#
_entry.id   c0092b2130cdc593c4e7ee521e2a6d7d
#
_cell.length_a   1.000
_cell.length_b   1.000
_cell.length_c   1.000
_cell.angle_alpha   90.00
_cell.angle_beta   90.00
_cell.angle_gamma   90.00
#
_symmetry.space_group_name_H-M   'P 1'
#
loop_
_entity.id
_entity.type
_entity.pdbx_description
1 polymer ?
#
loop_
_entity_poly.entity_id
_entity_poly.type
_entity_poly.pdbx_seq_one_letter_code
_entity_poly.pdbx_strand_id
1 'polypeptide(L)'
;YEGMPSIERVLTVAGSAMGDKSYNLQCRFGTPFSYIVEQCGGFVVEPKKIVLGGPMMGLIATNLEAPNIKGTAGILFFTDKEDRSVENPTCIHCGKCLTVCPMKLEPLYMYKYYQNRDFENMQKYHILDCFECGSCSYNCPGRLPLTHTFKTAKLLFAARAAEEKARAEAAAKEAETK
;
A
#
# COMPACT_ATOMS: atom_id res chain seq x y z
N TYR A 1 2.61 -26.98 -12.09
CA TYR A 1 3.18 -27.70 -13.22
C TYR A 1 3.88 -28.99 -12.74
N GLU A 2 4.77 -28.88 -11.76
CA GLU A 2 5.49 -30.02 -11.15
C GLU A 2 4.79 -30.56 -9.89
N GLY A 3 3.60 -30.09 -9.55
CA GLY A 3 2.87 -30.48 -8.35
C GLY A 3 3.49 -30.01 -7.04
N MET A 4 4.56 -29.22 -7.08
CA MET A 4 5.20 -28.67 -5.88
C MET A 4 4.62 -27.30 -5.51
N PRO A 5 4.32 -27.05 -4.22
CA PRO A 5 3.90 -25.73 -3.78
C PRO A 5 5.05 -24.73 -3.87
N SER A 6 4.73 -23.45 -4.13
CA SER A 6 5.72 -22.37 -4.02
C SER A 6 6.02 -22.12 -2.54
N ILE A 7 7.25 -22.39 -2.12
CA ILE A 7 7.72 -22.26 -0.73
C ILE A 7 8.74 -21.14 -0.53
N GLU A 8 9.25 -20.58 -1.61
CA GLU A 8 10.27 -19.54 -1.60
C GLU A 8 10.13 -18.61 -2.80
N ARG A 9 10.77 -17.45 -2.73
CA ARG A 9 10.88 -16.53 -3.85
C ARG A 9 12.16 -15.71 -3.77
N VAL A 10 12.57 -15.13 -4.88
CA VAL A 10 13.59 -14.09 -4.93
C VAL A 10 12.95 -12.76 -4.53
N LEU A 11 13.56 -12.06 -3.59
CA LEU A 11 13.19 -10.71 -3.18
C LEU A 11 14.42 -9.79 -3.21
N THR A 12 14.17 -8.50 -3.40
CA THR A 12 15.20 -7.46 -3.39
C THR A 12 15.20 -6.74 -2.05
N VAL A 13 16.38 -6.60 -1.44
CA VAL A 13 16.60 -5.78 -0.24
C VAL A 13 17.49 -4.61 -0.63
N ALA A 14 17.01 -3.38 -0.43
CA ALA A 14 17.71 -2.17 -0.82
C ALA A 14 17.23 -0.96 0.01
N GLY A 15 17.84 0.20 -0.22
CA GLY A 15 17.47 1.48 0.37
C GLY A 15 18.64 2.16 1.05
N SER A 16 18.50 3.45 1.30
CA SER A 16 19.58 4.28 1.86
C SER A 16 20.07 3.83 3.24
N ALA A 17 19.21 3.16 4.02
CA ALA A 17 19.62 2.59 5.31
C ALA A 17 20.60 1.41 5.17
N MET A 18 20.65 0.75 4.01
CA MET A 18 21.59 -0.30 3.66
C MET A 18 22.91 0.26 3.06
N GLY A 19 23.03 1.57 2.95
CA GLY A 19 24.09 2.23 2.19
C GLY A 19 23.89 2.06 0.69
N ASP A 20 24.99 2.00 -0.08
CA ASP A 20 24.95 1.82 -1.54
C ASP A 20 24.77 0.35 -1.97
N LYS A 21 24.42 -0.53 -1.03
CA LYS A 21 24.29 -1.96 -1.29
C LYS A 21 22.86 -2.35 -1.54
N SER A 22 22.66 -3.21 -2.53
CA SER A 22 21.39 -3.88 -2.81
C SER A 22 21.63 -5.37 -2.97
N TYR A 23 20.68 -6.18 -2.49
CA TYR A 23 20.78 -7.62 -2.47
C TYR A 23 19.55 -8.23 -3.13
N ASN A 24 19.78 -9.29 -3.92
CA ASN A 24 18.72 -10.17 -4.38
C ASN A 24 18.89 -11.52 -3.69
N LEU A 25 17.92 -11.90 -2.89
CA LEU A 25 18.00 -13.07 -2.01
C LEU A 25 16.86 -14.03 -2.35
N GLN A 26 17.17 -15.32 -2.39
CA GLN A 26 16.18 -16.38 -2.42
C GLN A 26 15.79 -16.72 -0.98
N CYS A 27 14.56 -16.37 -0.60
CA CYS A 27 14.07 -16.50 0.76
C CYS A 27 12.84 -17.39 0.83
N ARG A 28 12.77 -18.24 1.83
CA ARG A 28 11.58 -19.03 2.15
C ARG A 28 10.50 -18.13 2.74
N PHE A 29 9.24 -18.44 2.47
CA PHE A 29 8.12 -17.77 3.11
C PHE A 29 8.14 -18.00 4.62
N GLY A 30 7.76 -17.00 5.38
CA GLY A 30 7.81 -17.04 6.84
C GLY A 30 9.11 -16.53 7.45
N THR A 31 10.15 -16.24 6.64
CA THR A 31 11.41 -15.68 7.16
C THR A 31 11.18 -14.24 7.64
N PRO A 32 11.51 -13.89 8.90
CA PRO A 32 11.37 -12.53 9.42
C PRO A 32 12.30 -11.54 8.69
N PHE A 33 11.86 -10.29 8.54
CA PHE A 33 12.69 -9.26 7.91
C PHE A 33 13.95 -8.95 8.70
N SER A 34 13.92 -9.05 10.04
CA SER A 34 15.10 -8.92 10.90
C SER A 34 16.21 -9.86 10.51
N TYR A 35 15.89 -11.14 10.31
CA TYR A 35 16.87 -12.14 9.86
C TYR A 35 17.40 -11.86 8.45
N ILE A 36 16.52 -11.43 7.53
CA ILE A 36 16.93 -11.08 6.16
C ILE A 36 17.93 -9.91 6.16
N VAL A 37 17.68 -8.90 6.99
CA VAL A 37 18.59 -7.74 7.15
C VAL A 37 19.92 -8.17 7.74
N GLU A 38 19.92 -9.04 8.75
CA GLU A 38 21.14 -9.58 9.36
C GLU A 38 22.00 -10.31 8.32
N GLN A 39 21.40 -11.14 7.48
CA GLN A 39 22.11 -11.81 6.37
C GLN A 39 22.68 -10.85 5.33
N CYS A 40 22.13 -9.66 5.20
CA CYS A 40 22.64 -8.58 4.35
C CYS A 40 23.76 -7.75 5.00
N GLY A 41 24.14 -8.05 6.25
CA GLY A 41 25.17 -7.32 6.99
C GLY A 41 24.64 -6.18 7.86
N GLY A 42 23.33 -6.12 8.09
CA GLY A 42 22.70 -5.12 8.95
C GLY A 42 22.50 -3.75 8.29
N PHE A 43 22.03 -2.79 9.07
CA PHE A 43 21.86 -1.40 8.63
C PHE A 43 23.16 -0.60 8.81
N VAL A 44 23.43 0.30 7.87
CA VAL A 44 24.48 1.33 8.02
C VAL A 44 23.94 2.52 8.82
N VAL A 45 22.66 2.82 8.63
CA VAL A 45 21.91 3.87 9.34
C VAL A 45 20.54 3.32 9.69
N GLU A 46 20.03 3.63 10.89
CA GLU A 46 18.70 3.19 11.30
C GLU A 46 17.62 3.64 10.30
N PRO A 47 16.78 2.73 9.81
CA PRO A 47 15.75 3.08 8.87
C PRO A 47 14.60 3.82 9.56
N LYS A 48 14.14 4.91 8.98
CA LYS A 48 12.93 5.60 9.43
C LYS A 48 11.67 4.97 8.84
N LYS A 49 11.79 4.38 7.66
CA LYS A 49 10.64 3.86 6.91
C LYS A 49 10.99 2.57 6.20
N ILE A 50 10.15 1.56 6.40
CA ILE A 50 10.26 0.25 5.77
C ILE A 50 9.12 0.13 4.77
N VAL A 51 9.43 -0.10 3.49
CA VAL A 51 8.44 -0.23 2.42
C VAL A 51 8.53 -1.63 1.81
N LEU A 52 7.42 -2.35 1.85
CA LEU A 52 7.26 -3.66 1.23
C LEU A 52 6.78 -3.52 -0.20
N GLY A 53 7.59 -3.91 -1.17
CA GLY A 53 7.32 -3.75 -2.60
C GLY A 53 8.01 -2.54 -3.20
N GLY A 54 7.39 -1.93 -4.21
CA GLY A 54 7.95 -0.77 -4.91
C GLY A 54 7.81 0.54 -4.12
N PRO A 55 8.69 1.53 -4.35
CA PRO A 55 8.71 2.77 -3.57
C PRO A 55 7.45 3.63 -3.72
N MET A 56 6.72 3.49 -4.82
CA MET A 56 5.50 4.26 -5.10
C MET A 56 4.21 3.54 -4.67
N MET A 57 4.20 2.22 -4.73
CA MET A 57 3.01 1.37 -4.53
C MET A 57 3.08 0.53 -3.26
N GLY A 58 4.26 0.41 -2.66
CA GLY A 58 4.51 -0.47 -1.53
C GLY A 58 3.69 -0.12 -0.28
N LEU A 59 3.61 -1.09 0.62
CA LEU A 59 3.00 -0.94 1.92
C LEU A 59 4.07 -0.60 2.96
N ILE A 60 3.74 0.22 3.93
CA ILE A 60 4.64 0.51 5.04
C ILE A 60 4.57 -0.63 6.04
N ALA A 61 5.72 -1.22 6.38
CA ALA A 61 5.84 -2.14 7.49
C ALA A 61 6.14 -1.37 8.78
N THR A 62 5.55 -1.81 9.87
CA THR A 62 5.68 -1.16 11.19
C THR A 62 6.77 -1.79 12.05
N ASN A 63 7.20 -3.00 11.72
CA ASN A 63 8.24 -3.72 12.46
C ASN A 63 9.03 -4.66 11.53
N LEU A 64 10.17 -5.14 12.02
CA LEU A 64 11.05 -6.08 11.34
C LEU A 64 10.71 -7.55 11.61
N GLU A 65 9.82 -7.82 12.56
CA GLU A 65 9.40 -9.17 12.89
C GLU A 65 8.34 -9.73 11.92
N ALA A 66 7.82 -8.86 11.06
CA ALA A 66 6.91 -9.28 10.00
C ALA A 66 7.60 -10.30 9.07
N PRO A 67 6.91 -11.39 8.72
CA PRO A 67 7.49 -12.42 7.88
C PRO A 67 7.42 -12.06 6.39
N ASN A 68 8.37 -12.59 5.63
CA ASN A 68 8.30 -12.62 4.17
C ASN A 68 7.12 -13.50 3.73
N ILE A 69 6.27 -12.96 2.88
CA ILE A 69 5.10 -13.67 2.30
C ILE A 69 5.22 -13.78 0.79
N LYS A 70 4.36 -14.60 0.18
CA LYS A 70 4.34 -14.80 -1.28
C LYS A 70 4.25 -13.50 -2.10
N GLY A 71 3.61 -12.46 -1.56
CA GLY A 71 3.47 -11.13 -2.18
C GLY A 71 4.69 -10.23 -2.05
N THR A 72 5.65 -10.52 -1.14
CA THR A 72 6.80 -9.66 -0.87
C THR A 72 7.83 -9.75 -2.00
N ALA A 73 7.83 -8.79 -2.92
CA ALA A 73 8.79 -8.74 -4.03
C ALA A 73 10.08 -7.99 -3.68
N GLY A 74 10.03 -7.11 -2.69
CA GLY A 74 11.18 -6.34 -2.23
C GLY A 74 10.91 -5.69 -0.89
N ILE A 75 11.99 -5.32 -0.21
CA ILE A 75 11.98 -4.59 1.06
C ILE A 75 12.92 -3.41 0.90
N LEU A 76 12.39 -2.21 1.07
CA LEU A 76 13.14 -0.97 0.93
C LEU A 76 13.24 -0.28 2.30
N PHE A 77 14.46 0.06 2.69
CA PHE A 77 14.76 0.71 3.96
C PHE A 77 15.22 2.14 3.71
N PHE A 78 14.35 3.10 3.99
CA PHE A 78 14.61 4.52 3.76
C PHE A 78 15.00 5.25 5.04
N THR A 79 15.96 6.17 4.90
CA THR A 79 16.36 7.11 5.96
C THR A 79 15.53 8.39 5.91
N ASP A 80 15.74 9.30 6.86
CA ASP A 80 15.11 10.62 6.90
C ASP A 80 15.31 11.44 5.62
N LYS A 81 16.41 11.26 4.92
CA LYS A 81 16.71 12.02 3.68
C LYS A 81 15.72 11.77 2.56
N GLU A 82 15.12 10.58 2.54
CA GLU A 82 14.18 10.16 1.49
C GLU A 82 12.72 10.27 1.94
N ASP A 83 12.49 10.42 3.24
CA ASP A 83 11.14 10.62 3.75
C ASP A 83 10.65 12.02 3.41
N ARG A 84 9.68 12.07 2.50
CA ARG A 84 9.04 13.30 2.04
C ARG A 84 7.67 13.51 2.69
N SER A 85 7.35 12.78 3.74
CA SER A 85 6.10 12.97 4.48
C SER A 85 6.09 14.32 5.18
N VAL A 86 4.92 14.92 5.25
CA VAL A 86 4.67 16.17 5.99
C VAL A 86 3.54 15.91 6.99
N GLU A 87 3.60 16.55 8.15
CA GLU A 87 2.59 16.38 9.19
C GLU A 87 1.19 16.83 8.75
N ASN A 88 1.11 17.96 8.03
CA ASN A 88 -0.15 18.55 7.60
C ASN A 88 -0.18 18.72 6.07
N PRO A 89 -0.39 17.63 5.30
CA PRO A 89 -0.46 17.72 3.86
C PRO A 89 -1.68 18.52 3.40
N THR A 90 -1.46 19.57 2.62
CA THR A 90 -2.53 20.46 2.16
C THR A 90 -2.60 20.49 0.64
N CYS A 91 -3.82 20.40 0.11
CA CYS A 91 -4.06 20.53 -1.32
C CYS A 91 -3.97 21.99 -1.78
N ILE A 92 -3.10 22.25 -2.74
CA ILE A 92 -2.96 23.58 -3.37
C ILE A 92 -3.72 23.70 -4.69
N HIS A 93 -4.57 22.75 -5.01
CA HIS A 93 -5.44 22.68 -6.22
C HIS A 93 -4.69 22.85 -7.56
N CYS A 94 -3.43 22.41 -7.65
CA CYS A 94 -2.59 22.55 -8.85
C CYS A 94 -2.96 21.64 -10.03
N GLY A 95 -3.84 20.65 -9.84
CA GLY A 95 -4.29 19.73 -10.89
C GLY A 95 -3.29 18.65 -11.33
N LYS A 96 -2.03 18.64 -10.86
CA LYS A 96 -1.01 17.69 -11.31
C LYS A 96 -1.41 16.23 -11.17
N CYS A 97 -2.18 15.89 -10.13
CA CYS A 97 -2.65 14.53 -9.91
C CYS A 97 -3.61 14.03 -11.01
N LEU A 98 -4.35 14.94 -11.67
CA LEU A 98 -5.22 14.60 -12.79
C LEU A 98 -4.41 14.29 -14.05
N THR A 99 -3.39 15.14 -14.34
CA THR A 99 -2.60 15.02 -15.56
C THR A 99 -1.72 13.76 -15.60
N VAL A 100 -1.28 13.28 -14.42
CA VAL A 100 -0.41 12.10 -14.32
C VAL A 100 -1.17 10.78 -14.09
N CYS A 101 -2.49 10.83 -13.99
CA CYS A 101 -3.29 9.62 -13.79
C CYS A 101 -3.38 8.80 -15.11
N PRO A 102 -2.82 7.58 -15.16
CA PRO A 102 -2.87 6.76 -16.37
C PRO A 102 -4.28 6.25 -16.68
N MET A 103 -5.13 6.14 -15.65
CA MET A 103 -6.55 5.77 -15.81
C MET A 103 -7.44 6.98 -16.07
N LYS A 104 -6.88 8.20 -16.17
CA LYS A 104 -7.63 9.45 -16.35
C LYS A 104 -8.73 9.67 -15.31
N LEU A 105 -8.49 9.17 -14.10
CA LEU A 105 -9.36 9.43 -12.95
C LEU A 105 -9.10 10.83 -12.39
N GLU A 106 -9.96 11.24 -11.45
CA GLU A 106 -9.88 12.53 -10.79
C GLU A 106 -9.44 12.42 -9.32
N PRO A 107 -8.13 12.17 -9.03
CA PRO A 107 -7.65 11.90 -7.68
C PRO A 107 -7.94 13.01 -6.67
N LEU A 108 -8.01 14.26 -7.12
CA LEU A 108 -8.35 15.41 -6.27
C LEU A 108 -9.75 15.27 -5.67
N TYR A 109 -10.75 14.99 -6.50
CA TYR A 109 -12.14 14.85 -6.05
C TYR A 109 -12.35 13.56 -5.27
N MET A 110 -11.74 12.45 -5.70
CA MET A 110 -11.75 11.19 -4.97
C MET A 110 -11.22 11.39 -3.53
N TYR A 111 -10.11 12.13 -3.37
CA TYR A 111 -9.54 12.45 -2.06
C TYR A 111 -10.49 13.31 -1.22
N LYS A 112 -11.08 14.35 -1.79
CA LYS A 112 -12.04 15.23 -1.11
C LYS A 112 -13.25 14.47 -0.59
N TYR A 113 -13.83 13.59 -1.42
CA TYR A 113 -14.98 12.76 -1.00
C TYR A 113 -14.59 11.75 0.05
N TYR A 114 -13.39 11.18 -0.01
CA TYR A 114 -12.88 10.31 1.05
C TYR A 114 -12.78 11.05 2.40
N GLN A 115 -12.26 12.27 2.42
CA GLN A 115 -12.18 13.06 3.65
C GLN A 115 -13.56 13.34 4.27
N ASN A 116 -14.57 13.53 3.44
CA ASN A 116 -15.95 13.75 3.85
C ASN A 116 -16.73 12.43 4.09
N ARG A 117 -16.09 11.26 3.93
CA ARG A 117 -16.73 9.93 4.00
C ARG A 117 -17.94 9.77 3.08
N ASP A 118 -17.95 10.46 1.95
CA ASP A 118 -18.99 10.45 0.94
C ASP A 118 -18.77 9.29 -0.03
N PHE A 119 -19.26 8.10 0.36
CA PHE A 119 -19.09 6.86 -0.40
C PHE A 119 -19.79 6.89 -1.75
N GLU A 120 -20.94 7.56 -1.85
CA GLU A 120 -21.69 7.65 -3.09
C GLU A 120 -20.87 8.41 -4.15
N ASN A 121 -20.38 9.58 -3.81
CA ASN A 121 -19.54 10.35 -4.73
C ASN A 121 -18.18 9.70 -4.97
N MET A 122 -17.57 9.03 -3.98
CA MET A 122 -16.36 8.25 -4.24
C MET A 122 -16.58 7.19 -5.32
N GLN A 123 -17.70 6.48 -5.29
CA GLN A 123 -18.06 5.49 -6.30
C GLN A 123 -18.34 6.12 -7.65
N LYS A 124 -19.09 7.22 -7.68
CA LYS A 124 -19.39 8.01 -8.89
C LYS A 124 -18.12 8.52 -9.59
N TYR A 125 -17.09 8.86 -8.82
CA TYR A 125 -15.77 9.23 -9.32
C TYR A 125 -14.81 8.05 -9.51
N HIS A 126 -15.36 6.83 -9.58
CA HIS A 126 -14.64 5.61 -9.95
C HIS A 126 -13.42 5.29 -9.09
N ILE A 127 -13.49 5.53 -7.78
CA ILE A 127 -12.36 5.25 -6.88
C ILE A 127 -11.95 3.76 -6.92
N LEU A 128 -12.89 2.86 -7.18
CA LEU A 128 -12.65 1.42 -7.27
C LEU A 128 -11.82 1.02 -8.50
N ASP A 129 -11.85 1.83 -9.57
CA ASP A 129 -11.11 1.57 -10.81
C ASP A 129 -9.63 2.01 -10.71
N CYS A 130 -9.25 2.67 -9.61
CA CYS A 130 -7.87 3.07 -9.35
C CYS A 130 -6.99 1.84 -9.13
N PHE A 131 -5.96 1.60 -9.94
CA PHE A 131 -5.01 0.49 -9.70
C PHE A 131 -3.80 0.86 -8.82
N GLU A 132 -3.87 2.00 -8.11
CA GLU A 132 -2.96 2.38 -7.03
C GLU A 132 -1.49 2.53 -7.45
N CYS A 133 -1.24 2.99 -8.67
CA CYS A 133 0.10 3.13 -9.23
C CYS A 133 1.03 4.14 -8.53
N GLY A 134 0.51 5.00 -7.68
CA GLY A 134 1.28 5.97 -6.91
C GLY A 134 1.65 7.27 -7.65
N SER A 135 1.41 7.39 -8.95
CA SER A 135 1.82 8.56 -9.74
C SER A 135 1.25 9.88 -9.22
N CYS A 136 0.00 9.89 -8.79
CA CYS A 136 -0.65 11.08 -8.23
C CYS A 136 -0.02 11.53 -6.90
N SER A 137 0.33 10.60 -5.99
CA SER A 137 1.02 10.90 -4.73
C SER A 137 2.44 11.40 -4.99
N TYR A 138 3.17 10.75 -5.89
CA TYR A 138 4.56 11.10 -6.22
C TYR A 138 4.68 12.52 -6.77
N ASN A 139 3.78 12.90 -7.68
CA ASN A 139 3.77 14.22 -8.32
C ASN A 139 3.07 15.33 -7.48
N CYS A 140 2.50 14.99 -6.32
CA CYS A 140 1.78 15.95 -5.51
C CYS A 140 2.75 16.92 -4.78
N PRO A 141 2.74 18.22 -5.08
CA PRO A 141 3.56 19.20 -4.37
C PRO A 141 3.12 19.41 -2.91
N GLY A 142 1.81 19.24 -2.64
CA GLY A 142 1.24 19.28 -1.28
C GLY A 142 1.43 18.00 -0.47
N ARG A 143 2.14 17.02 -1.01
CA ARG A 143 2.47 15.74 -0.35
C ARG A 143 1.27 14.94 0.18
N LEU A 144 0.12 15.07 -0.48
CA LEU A 144 -1.08 14.31 -0.12
C LEU A 144 -0.85 12.79 -0.28
N PRO A 145 -1.27 11.98 0.70
CA PRO A 145 -1.12 10.52 0.67
C PRO A 145 -2.19 9.86 -0.21
N LEU A 146 -2.39 10.33 -1.45
CA LEU A 146 -3.49 9.95 -2.32
C LEU A 146 -3.59 8.43 -2.53
N THR A 147 -2.49 7.78 -2.85
CA THR A 147 -2.47 6.33 -3.08
C THR A 147 -2.88 5.54 -1.85
N HIS A 148 -2.36 5.92 -0.68
CA HIS A 148 -2.73 5.29 0.59
C HIS A 148 -4.20 5.51 0.89
N THR A 149 -4.70 6.72 0.69
CA THR A 149 -6.12 7.06 0.85
C THR A 149 -7.02 6.18 -0.01
N PHE A 150 -6.67 5.97 -1.29
CA PHE A 150 -7.48 5.14 -2.19
C PHE A 150 -7.43 3.66 -1.83
N LYS A 151 -6.29 3.15 -1.37
CA LYS A 151 -6.20 1.80 -0.79
C LYS A 151 -7.13 1.63 0.39
N THR A 152 -7.08 2.56 1.35
CA THR A 152 -7.94 2.53 2.53
C THR A 152 -9.42 2.65 2.15
N ALA A 153 -9.75 3.52 1.20
CA ALA A 153 -11.13 3.65 0.72
C ALA A 153 -11.67 2.32 0.17
N LYS A 154 -10.89 1.61 -0.64
CA LYS A 154 -11.31 0.30 -1.17
C LYS A 154 -11.53 -0.75 -0.08
N LEU A 155 -10.70 -0.75 0.97
CA LEU A 155 -10.90 -1.63 2.11
C LEU A 155 -12.20 -1.30 2.85
N LEU A 156 -12.55 -0.01 2.98
CA LEU A 156 -13.82 0.42 3.56
C LEU A 156 -15.02 0.00 2.71
N PHE A 157 -14.92 0.10 1.38
CA PHE A 157 -15.97 -0.41 0.49
C PHE A 157 -16.15 -1.93 0.63
N ALA A 158 -15.05 -2.68 0.68
CA ALA A 158 -15.10 -4.13 0.86
C ALA A 158 -15.71 -4.53 2.21
N ALA A 159 -15.36 -3.83 3.30
CA ALA A 159 -15.92 -4.05 4.62
C ALA A 159 -17.43 -3.79 4.64
N ARG A 160 -17.89 -2.67 4.07
CA ARG A 160 -19.34 -2.36 3.98
C ARG A 160 -20.10 -3.41 3.19
N ALA A 161 -19.57 -3.83 2.04
CA ALA A 161 -20.19 -4.87 1.24
C ALA A 161 -20.28 -6.22 1.98
N ALA A 162 -19.28 -6.55 2.77
CA ALA A 162 -19.29 -7.75 3.62
C ALA A 162 -20.35 -7.66 4.73
N GLU A 163 -20.47 -6.49 5.38
CA GLU A 163 -21.50 -6.24 6.41
C GLU A 163 -22.92 -6.32 5.84
N GLU A 164 -23.14 -5.71 4.67
CA GLU A 164 -24.44 -5.76 3.99
C GLU A 164 -24.83 -7.19 3.61
N LYS A 165 -23.86 -7.97 3.13
CA LYS A 165 -24.05 -9.38 2.82
C LYS A 165 -24.39 -10.22 4.06
N ALA A 166 -23.66 -10.01 5.16
CA ALA A 166 -23.92 -10.70 6.42
C ALA A 166 -25.30 -10.36 7.00
N ARG A 167 -25.74 -9.09 6.89
CA ARG A 167 -27.11 -8.68 7.30
C ARG A 167 -28.18 -9.31 6.45
N ALA A 168 -27.98 -9.36 5.14
CA ALA A 168 -28.93 -10.00 4.21
C ALA A 168 -29.06 -11.51 4.48
N GLU A 169 -27.94 -12.19 4.73
CA GLU A 169 -27.93 -13.62 5.08
C GLU A 169 -28.59 -13.90 6.44
N ALA A 170 -28.39 -13.02 7.43
CA ALA A 170 -29.06 -13.14 8.73
C ALA A 170 -30.57 -12.95 8.59
N ALA A 171 -31.01 -11.94 7.86
CA ALA A 171 -32.44 -11.68 7.61
C ALA A 171 -33.12 -12.84 6.83
N ALA A 172 -32.41 -13.44 5.87
CA ALA A 172 -32.94 -14.59 5.13
C ALA A 172 -33.14 -15.82 6.05
N LYS A 173 -32.19 -16.09 6.95
CA LYS A 173 -32.30 -17.19 7.92
C LYS A 173 -33.45 -16.98 8.93
N GLU A 174 -33.69 -15.74 9.36
CA GLU A 174 -34.82 -15.43 10.25
C GLU A 174 -36.17 -15.57 9.53
N ALA A 175 -36.23 -15.34 8.23
CA ALA A 175 -37.43 -15.53 7.43
C ALA A 175 -37.76 -17.02 7.18
N GLU A 176 -36.74 -17.89 7.06
CA GLU A 176 -36.91 -19.34 6.90
C GLU A 176 -37.32 -20.05 8.21
N THR A 177 -37.06 -19.45 9.36
CA THR A 177 -37.39 -20.03 10.68
C THR A 177 -38.79 -19.65 11.20
N LYS A 178 -39.54 -18.84 10.48
CA LYS A 178 -40.93 -18.46 10.76
C LYS A 178 -41.93 -19.21 9.90
#